data_762f554fcb3f790beb044786c7884b35
#
_entry.id   762f554fcb3f790beb044786c7884b35
#
_cell.length_a   1.000
_cell.length_b   1.000
_cell.length_c   1.000
_cell.angle_alpha   90.00
_cell.angle_beta   90.00
_cell.angle_gamma   90.00
#
_symmetry.space_group_name_H-M   'P 1'
#
loop_
_entity.id
_entity.type
_entity.pdbx_description
1 polymer ?
#
loop_
_entity_poly.entity_id
_entity_poly.type
_entity_poly.pdbx_seq_one_letter_code
_entity_poly.pdbx_strand_id
1 'polypeptide(L)'
;MDDFDAEKAGDERREETEMRWTRPLLIAGLWLAAPGVQAQLLPAPAAGTLGGVGQIVPDTLDRLGGIVDQSGLDRLSPARLADRLAAARTARIDALLRQYGDQIELDDRREPARRGIILLTGADATAIEKLRAAGYGVERVEAEGIDMAITRLTVPDGQSLARALRNVRKIAPKAQASADNLYFPSGAAAEGRSATLAGHGSVGRGAAGLIDGGVAAHPALAGAIEQRGFVAGAPRASAHGTAVASLIGGSGRVKGAAPGTPLLVADVYGDDPAGGSSFAIVRALGWMAARGAKVVTISLVGPDNPLLAGAIRLVRDKGVMLVAAVGNDGPAAPPAYPASYPQVIAVTGVDGRSRLLPEAGRAAHVDFAAPGADMMAADMNGGRDKVRGTSFAAPLVAGRLMTGGTVEALRREAKPGRSKGYGAGILCETCRNMD
;
A
#
# COMPACT_ATOMS: atom_id res chain seq x y z
N MET A 1 8.19 -48.63 50.65
CA MET A 1 7.02 -49.52 50.49
C MET A 1 6.74 -49.40 49.06
N ASP A 2 7.46 -50.10 48.37
CA ASP A 2 7.31 -51.33 47.61
C ASP A 2 6.76 -51.04 46.24
N ASP A 3 7.50 -51.12 45.23
CA ASP A 3 8.29 -52.20 44.63
C ASP A 3 7.55 -52.85 43.44
N PHE A 4 8.36 -53.13 42.45
CA PHE A 4 8.39 -54.16 41.42
C PHE A 4 7.89 -53.74 40.03
N ASP A 5 8.84 -53.50 39.13
CA ASP A 5 9.67 -54.44 38.30
C ASP A 5 8.87 -55.05 37.15
N ALA A 6 9.32 -54.78 35.99
CA ALA A 6 10.35 -55.41 35.17
C ALA A 6 9.81 -56.29 34.02
N GLU A 7 10.36 -56.08 32.88
CA GLU A 7 11.12 -56.99 32.01
C GLU A 7 10.35 -57.87 30.99
N LYS A 8 10.68 -57.77 29.72
CA LYS A 8 11.53 -58.57 28.81
C LYS A 8 11.05 -58.40 27.36
N ALA A 9 11.81 -57.93 26.45
CA ALA A 9 12.93 -58.52 25.68
C ALA A 9 12.59 -59.76 24.82
N GLY A 10 12.97 -59.66 23.57
CA GLY A 10 13.10 -60.76 22.60
C GLY A 10 12.80 -60.30 21.19
N ASP A 11 13.67 -59.93 20.38
CA ASP A 11 14.84 -60.48 19.67
C ASP A 11 14.49 -61.42 18.50
N GLU A 12 15.25 -61.20 17.43
CA GLU A 12 15.62 -62.06 16.29
C GLU A 12 14.73 -62.12 15.05
N ARG A 13 15.27 -61.76 13.99
CA ARG A 13 16.26 -62.16 12.98
C ARG A 13 15.70 -62.14 11.57
N ARG A 14 16.39 -61.39 10.75
CA ARG A 14 16.92 -61.62 9.42
C ARG A 14 16.31 -62.76 8.58
N GLU A 15 16.02 -62.40 7.31
CA GLU A 15 16.61 -63.11 6.18
C GLU A 15 16.56 -62.25 4.89
N GLU A 16 17.76 -62.08 4.37
CA GLU A 16 18.06 -61.62 3.01
C GLU A 16 17.78 -62.75 2.04
N THR A 17 17.25 -62.48 0.86
CA THR A 17 17.61 -63.27 -0.32
C THR A 17 17.57 -62.43 -1.58
N GLU A 18 18.68 -62.51 -2.26
CA GLU A 18 19.06 -61.85 -3.50
C GLU A 18 18.35 -62.44 -4.74
N MET A 19 18.27 -61.55 -5.74
CA MET A 19 18.69 -61.74 -7.14
C MET A 19 17.94 -62.74 -8.05
N ARG A 20 17.36 -62.22 -9.18
CA ARG A 20 17.81 -62.61 -10.51
C ARG A 20 17.14 -61.87 -11.65
N TRP A 21 18.00 -61.40 -12.55
CA TRP A 21 17.78 -60.86 -13.90
C TRP A 21 16.96 -61.75 -14.84
N THR A 22 16.08 -61.13 -15.69
CA THR A 22 16.01 -61.44 -17.12
C THR A 22 15.34 -60.29 -17.89
N ARG A 23 15.99 -59.87 -18.98
CA ARG A 23 15.53 -59.05 -20.11
C ARG A 23 14.89 -59.94 -21.16
N PRO A 24 14.40 -59.43 -22.34
CA PRO A 24 13.50 -58.30 -22.66
C PRO A 24 12.33 -58.77 -23.54
N LEU A 25 11.30 -57.94 -23.73
CA LEU A 25 10.38 -58.09 -24.87
C LEU A 25 10.01 -56.70 -25.42
N LEU A 26 10.44 -56.49 -26.64
CA LEU A 26 10.04 -55.45 -27.56
C LEU A 26 8.55 -55.58 -27.87
N ILE A 27 7.79 -54.51 -27.68
CA ILE A 27 6.51 -54.35 -28.40
C ILE A 27 6.50 -52.96 -29.04
N ALA A 28 6.30 -53.00 -30.33
CA ALA A 28 6.25 -51.90 -31.26
C ALA A 28 5.02 -51.01 -31.07
N GLY A 29 5.23 -49.78 -31.28
CA GLY A 29 4.49 -48.63 -31.57
C GLY A 29 3.01 -48.57 -31.84
N LEU A 30 2.40 -47.53 -31.29
CA LEU A 30 1.38 -46.75 -31.99
C LEU A 30 1.53 -45.29 -31.58
N TRP A 31 1.96 -44.48 -32.51
CA TRP A 31 1.94 -43.03 -32.41
C TRP A 31 0.50 -42.54 -32.59
N LEU A 32 -0.15 -42.10 -31.53
CA LEU A 32 -1.35 -41.28 -31.62
C LEU A 32 -0.88 -39.83 -31.46
N ALA A 33 -0.93 -39.06 -32.53
CA ALA A 33 -0.72 -37.66 -32.58
C ALA A 33 -1.79 -36.92 -31.73
N ALA A 34 -1.38 -36.32 -30.64
CA ALA A 34 -2.18 -35.32 -29.96
C ALA A 34 -2.02 -33.96 -30.68
N PRO A 35 -3.11 -33.20 -30.90
CA PRO A 35 -3.02 -31.90 -31.53
C PRO A 35 -2.24 -30.92 -30.61
N GLY A 36 -1.19 -30.35 -31.17
CA GLY A 36 -0.38 -29.34 -30.49
C GLY A 36 -1.22 -28.10 -30.15
N VAL A 37 -1.28 -27.78 -28.90
CA VAL A 37 -1.70 -26.46 -28.46
C VAL A 37 -0.58 -25.49 -28.84
N GLN A 38 -0.81 -24.76 -29.92
CA GLN A 38 0.05 -23.62 -30.27
C GLN A 38 -0.10 -22.55 -29.18
N ALA A 39 0.93 -22.36 -28.39
CA ALA A 39 1.07 -21.17 -27.57
C ALA A 39 1.12 -19.97 -28.53
N GLN A 40 0.04 -19.20 -28.59
CA GLN A 40 0.05 -17.91 -29.27
C GLN A 40 1.01 -17.00 -28.52
N LEU A 41 2.19 -16.79 -29.11
CA LEU A 41 3.10 -15.71 -28.76
C LEU A 41 2.35 -14.38 -29.00
N LEU A 42 2.10 -13.64 -27.95
CA LEU A 42 1.64 -12.27 -28.04
C LEU A 42 2.67 -11.46 -28.85
N PRO A 43 2.23 -10.61 -29.81
CA PRO A 43 3.15 -9.81 -30.61
C PRO A 43 3.94 -8.87 -29.69
N ALA A 44 5.25 -8.83 -29.90
CA ALA A 44 6.12 -7.83 -29.28
C ALA A 44 5.62 -6.43 -29.63
N PRO A 45 5.65 -5.48 -28.68
CA PRO A 45 5.30 -4.10 -28.99
C PRO A 45 6.33 -3.53 -29.98
N ALA A 46 5.83 -2.97 -31.08
CA ALA A 46 6.61 -2.31 -32.10
C ALA A 46 7.47 -1.20 -31.47
N ALA A 47 8.76 -1.16 -31.82
CA ALA A 47 9.66 -0.06 -31.50
C ALA A 47 9.15 1.22 -32.15
N GLY A 48 8.50 2.08 -31.36
CA GLY A 48 8.05 3.42 -31.71
C GLY A 48 8.85 4.46 -30.95
N THR A 49 9.71 5.13 -31.67
CA THR A 49 10.31 6.48 -31.47
C THR A 49 10.40 7.03 -30.03
N LEU A 50 11.67 7.23 -29.64
CA LEU A 50 12.12 8.04 -28.49
C LEU A 50 11.49 9.44 -28.51
N GLY A 51 10.53 9.65 -27.60
CA GLY A 51 9.94 10.95 -27.34
C GLY A 51 9.17 10.90 -26.02
N GLY A 52 9.76 11.40 -24.93
CA GLY A 52 9.09 11.66 -23.66
C GLY A 52 9.44 10.70 -22.51
N VAL A 53 10.59 10.89 -21.92
CA VAL A 53 11.05 10.14 -20.72
C VAL A 53 10.27 10.54 -19.43
N GLY A 54 9.34 11.52 -19.52
CA GLY A 54 8.66 12.13 -18.36
C GLY A 54 7.29 11.56 -17.99
N GLN A 55 6.73 10.55 -18.70
CA GLN A 55 5.34 10.15 -18.53
C GLN A 55 5.12 8.74 -17.94
N ILE A 56 6.16 8.05 -17.47
CA ILE A 56 6.09 6.60 -17.28
C ILE A 56 5.74 6.19 -15.83
N VAL A 57 5.95 7.03 -14.82
CA VAL A 57 5.97 6.58 -13.42
C VAL A 57 4.59 6.43 -12.76
N PRO A 58 3.65 7.38 -12.86
CA PRO A 58 2.29 7.19 -12.33
C PRO A 58 1.54 6.09 -13.08
N ASP A 59 1.64 6.08 -14.42
CA ASP A 59 1.01 5.07 -15.26
C ASP A 59 1.50 3.64 -14.95
N THR A 60 2.77 3.49 -14.55
CA THR A 60 3.32 2.18 -14.23
C THR A 60 2.85 1.68 -12.86
N LEU A 61 2.73 2.57 -11.87
CA LEU A 61 2.22 2.20 -10.54
C LEU A 61 0.73 1.89 -10.58
N ASP A 62 -0.05 2.64 -11.35
CA ASP A 62 -1.47 2.37 -11.58
C ASP A 62 -1.68 1.07 -12.38
N ARG A 63 -0.85 0.82 -13.41
CA ARG A 63 -0.84 -0.47 -14.14
C ARG A 63 -0.45 -1.65 -13.26
N LEU A 64 0.54 -1.48 -12.39
CA LEU A 64 0.96 -2.52 -11.46
C LEU A 64 -0.07 -2.78 -10.36
N GLY A 65 -0.85 -1.76 -9.96
CA GLY A 65 -2.02 -1.92 -9.10
C GLY A 65 -3.18 -2.65 -9.80
N GLY A 66 -3.30 -2.51 -11.12
CA GLY A 66 -4.33 -3.12 -11.97
C GLY A 66 -3.99 -4.49 -12.58
N ILE A 67 -2.80 -5.06 -12.34
CA ILE A 67 -2.35 -6.34 -12.97
C ILE A 67 -3.22 -7.55 -12.57
N VAL A 68 -3.97 -7.49 -11.49
CA VAL A 68 -4.95 -8.52 -11.19
C VAL A 68 -6.22 -8.19 -11.98
N ASP A 69 -6.44 -8.89 -13.11
CA ASP A 69 -7.76 -8.93 -13.73
C ASP A 69 -8.78 -9.32 -12.67
N GLN A 70 -9.54 -8.31 -12.23
CA GLN A 70 -10.50 -8.44 -11.13
C GLN A 70 -11.77 -9.14 -11.60
N SER A 71 -11.93 -9.35 -12.93
CA SER A 71 -13.00 -10.14 -13.49
C SER A 71 -12.78 -11.61 -13.14
N GLY A 72 -13.60 -12.14 -12.24
CA GLY A 72 -13.56 -13.54 -11.85
C GLY A 72 -12.84 -13.88 -10.55
N LEU A 73 -12.29 -12.91 -9.81
CA LEU A 73 -11.77 -13.16 -8.45
C LEU A 73 -12.80 -13.83 -7.55
N ASP A 74 -14.05 -13.41 -7.65
CA ASP A 74 -15.19 -13.96 -6.89
C ASP A 74 -15.48 -15.46 -7.19
N ARG A 75 -14.90 -16.00 -8.29
CA ARG A 75 -15.08 -17.39 -8.70
C ARG A 75 -13.95 -18.31 -8.27
N LEU A 76 -12.87 -17.75 -7.73
CA LEU A 76 -11.72 -18.52 -7.28
C LEU A 76 -11.99 -19.12 -5.90
N SER A 77 -11.46 -20.32 -5.64
CA SER A 77 -11.38 -20.82 -4.27
C SER A 77 -10.44 -19.94 -3.44
N PRO A 78 -10.63 -19.84 -2.11
CA PRO A 78 -9.77 -19.01 -1.25
C PRO A 78 -8.26 -19.27 -1.41
N ALA A 79 -7.85 -20.54 -1.59
CA ALA A 79 -6.46 -20.90 -1.79
C ALA A 79 -5.92 -20.35 -3.13
N ARG A 80 -6.64 -20.58 -4.24
CA ARG A 80 -6.25 -20.07 -5.57
C ARG A 80 -6.22 -18.55 -5.63
N LEU A 81 -7.14 -17.91 -4.92
CA LEU A 81 -7.14 -16.44 -4.79
C LEU A 81 -5.89 -15.96 -4.05
N ALA A 82 -5.55 -16.58 -2.91
CA ALA A 82 -4.35 -16.23 -2.14
C ALA A 82 -3.08 -16.39 -2.98
N ASP A 83 -2.94 -17.52 -3.70
CA ASP A 83 -1.79 -17.77 -4.57
C ASP A 83 -1.69 -16.72 -5.70
N ARG A 84 -2.82 -16.38 -6.35
CA ARG A 84 -2.86 -15.39 -7.42
C ARG A 84 -2.47 -14.00 -6.93
N LEU A 85 -2.97 -13.57 -5.78
CA LEU A 85 -2.67 -12.26 -5.20
C LEU A 85 -1.20 -12.19 -4.73
N ALA A 86 -0.68 -13.25 -4.10
CA ALA A 86 0.73 -13.34 -3.71
C ALA A 86 1.65 -13.29 -4.94
N ALA A 87 1.33 -14.01 -6.01
CA ALA A 87 2.08 -13.99 -7.26
C ALA A 87 2.04 -12.59 -7.91
N ALA A 88 0.90 -11.91 -7.90
CA ALA A 88 0.76 -10.56 -8.43
C ALA A 88 1.60 -9.54 -7.64
N ARG A 89 1.61 -9.63 -6.30
CA ARG A 89 2.49 -8.80 -5.45
C ARG A 89 3.97 -9.02 -5.77
N THR A 90 4.40 -10.27 -5.88
CA THR A 90 5.78 -10.61 -6.24
C THR A 90 6.14 -10.08 -7.62
N ALA A 91 5.30 -10.32 -8.63
CA ALA A 91 5.52 -9.84 -10.00
C ALA A 91 5.63 -8.31 -10.07
N ARG A 92 4.82 -7.57 -9.30
CA ARG A 92 4.90 -6.11 -9.18
C ARG A 92 6.24 -5.66 -8.63
N ILE A 93 6.70 -6.24 -7.51
CA ILE A 93 7.99 -5.90 -6.91
C ILE A 93 9.14 -6.22 -7.87
N ASP A 94 9.12 -7.39 -8.51
CA ASP A 94 10.14 -7.79 -9.48
C ASP A 94 10.16 -6.87 -10.70
N ALA A 95 9.02 -6.41 -11.18
CA ALA A 95 8.93 -5.45 -12.29
C ALA A 95 9.56 -4.10 -11.89
N LEU A 96 9.27 -3.58 -10.71
CA LEU A 96 9.88 -2.35 -10.19
C LEU A 96 11.40 -2.47 -10.08
N LEU A 97 11.91 -3.57 -9.54
CA LEU A 97 13.33 -3.80 -9.40
C LEU A 97 14.05 -3.95 -10.77
N ARG A 98 13.39 -4.57 -11.76
CA ARG A 98 13.96 -4.65 -13.13
C ARG A 98 13.99 -3.30 -13.82
N GLN A 99 12.95 -2.50 -13.65
CA GLN A 99 12.80 -1.23 -14.36
C GLN A 99 13.56 -0.09 -13.70
N TYR A 100 13.63 -0.07 -12.37
CA TYR A 100 14.15 1.04 -11.56
C TYR A 100 15.18 0.57 -10.52
N GLY A 101 15.98 -0.45 -10.86
CA GLY A 101 16.97 -1.01 -9.94
C GLY A 101 18.13 -0.06 -9.60
N ASP A 102 18.28 1.06 -10.31
CA ASP A 102 19.14 2.18 -9.94
C ASP A 102 18.59 3.06 -8.82
N GLN A 103 17.27 3.07 -8.60
CA GLN A 103 16.57 3.90 -7.60
C GLN A 103 15.89 3.09 -6.49
N ILE A 104 15.59 1.80 -6.74
CA ILE A 104 14.87 0.92 -5.83
C ILE A 104 15.71 -0.33 -5.58
N GLU A 105 15.75 -0.77 -4.31
CA GLU A 105 16.31 -2.05 -3.92
C GLU A 105 15.51 -2.67 -2.77
N LEU A 106 15.83 -3.90 -2.40
CA LEU A 106 15.20 -4.56 -1.24
C LEU A 106 15.96 -4.27 0.03
N ASP A 107 15.22 -4.01 1.10
CA ASP A 107 15.77 -3.93 2.45
C ASP A 107 16.11 -5.33 3.04
N ASP A 108 16.49 -5.39 4.30
CA ASP A 108 16.84 -6.64 4.99
C ASP A 108 15.64 -7.53 5.34
N ARG A 109 14.41 -7.05 5.15
CA ARG A 109 13.16 -7.82 5.23
C ARG A 109 12.60 -8.19 3.85
N ARG A 110 13.35 -7.89 2.77
CA ARG A 110 12.96 -8.07 1.36
C ARG A 110 11.78 -7.20 0.93
N GLU A 111 11.58 -6.06 1.59
CA GLU A 111 10.59 -5.08 1.18
C GLU A 111 11.22 -4.01 0.28
N PRO A 112 10.50 -3.50 -0.74
CA PRO A 112 11.02 -2.47 -1.64
C PRO A 112 11.25 -1.16 -0.88
N ALA A 113 12.38 -0.56 -1.17
CA ALA A 113 12.82 0.68 -0.55
C ALA A 113 13.64 1.53 -1.52
N ARG A 114 13.73 2.83 -1.26
CA ARG A 114 14.63 3.73 -1.99
C ARG A 114 16.06 3.26 -1.81
N ARG A 115 16.75 3.10 -2.93
CA ARG A 115 18.14 2.62 -2.96
C ARG A 115 19.07 3.51 -2.14
N GLY A 116 19.88 2.87 -1.31
CA GLY A 116 20.95 3.52 -0.56
C GLY A 116 20.49 4.51 0.51
N ILE A 117 19.21 4.53 0.93
CA ILE A 117 18.70 5.46 1.91
C ILE A 117 18.27 4.72 3.19
N ILE A 118 18.84 5.15 4.31
CA ILE A 118 18.46 4.72 5.66
C ILE A 118 17.97 5.93 6.46
N LEU A 119 16.91 5.75 7.23
CA LEU A 119 16.30 6.76 8.06
C LEU A 119 16.50 6.39 9.54
N LEU A 120 17.01 7.32 10.31
CA LEU A 120 17.35 7.13 11.71
C LEU A 120 16.60 8.14 12.60
N THR A 121 16.08 7.67 13.73
CA THR A 121 15.59 8.53 14.81
C THR A 121 16.27 8.16 16.11
N GLY A 122 16.50 9.16 17.00
CA GLY A 122 17.09 8.96 18.31
C GLY A 122 18.58 8.63 18.32
N ALA A 123 19.34 8.93 17.25
CA ALA A 123 20.78 8.79 17.23
C ALA A 123 21.45 9.92 18.02
N ASP A 124 22.37 9.57 18.92
CA ASP A 124 23.21 10.55 19.63
C ASP A 124 24.40 11.02 18.77
N ALA A 125 25.07 12.08 19.21
CA ALA A 125 26.20 12.67 18.49
C ALA A 125 27.34 11.66 18.25
N THR A 126 27.62 10.80 19.22
CA THR A 126 28.67 9.78 19.13
C THR A 126 28.33 8.76 18.04
N ALA A 127 27.09 8.29 17.96
CA ALA A 127 26.64 7.39 16.91
C ALA A 127 26.74 8.05 15.52
N ILE A 128 26.38 9.33 15.41
CA ILE A 128 26.48 10.10 14.16
C ILE A 128 27.95 10.19 13.70
N GLU A 129 28.89 10.49 14.59
CA GLU A 129 30.32 10.57 14.22
C GLU A 129 30.87 9.20 13.79
N LYS A 130 30.48 8.11 14.47
CA LYS A 130 30.86 6.76 14.06
C LYS A 130 30.28 6.38 12.69
N LEU A 131 29.05 6.81 12.38
CA LEU A 131 28.45 6.58 11.06
C LEU A 131 29.20 7.36 9.96
N ARG A 132 29.57 8.61 10.21
CA ARG A 132 30.43 9.39 9.28
C ARG A 132 31.79 8.71 9.05
N ALA A 133 32.44 8.28 10.14
CA ALA A 133 33.72 7.58 10.07
C ALA A 133 33.62 6.23 9.31
N ALA A 134 32.43 5.60 9.32
CA ALA A 134 32.13 4.39 8.56
C ALA A 134 31.73 4.67 7.09
N GLY A 135 31.81 5.92 6.62
CA GLY A 135 31.58 6.34 5.25
C GLY A 135 30.12 6.65 4.88
N TYR A 136 29.20 6.70 5.84
CA TYR A 136 27.82 7.10 5.55
C TYR A 136 27.72 8.61 5.35
N GLY A 137 27.02 9.04 4.28
CA GLY A 137 26.55 10.41 4.18
C GLY A 137 25.50 10.67 5.26
N VAL A 138 25.56 11.85 5.93
CA VAL A 138 24.67 12.15 7.06
C VAL A 138 24.04 13.51 6.87
N GLU A 139 22.71 13.53 6.75
CA GLU A 139 21.87 14.72 6.64
C GLU A 139 20.86 14.73 7.79
N ARG A 140 20.70 15.87 8.47
CA ARG A 140 19.65 16.08 9.46
C ARG A 140 18.46 16.76 8.81
N VAL A 141 17.27 16.22 8.99
CA VAL A 141 16.01 16.77 8.50
C VAL A 141 15.00 16.78 9.62
N GLU A 142 14.26 17.84 9.73
CA GLU A 142 13.11 17.93 10.63
C GLU A 142 11.81 17.76 9.84
N ALA A 143 10.88 16.95 10.35
CA ALA A 143 9.55 16.88 9.80
C ALA A 143 8.72 18.04 10.35
N GLU A 144 8.41 19.00 9.47
CA GLU A 144 7.57 20.17 9.78
C GLU A 144 6.30 19.74 10.55
N GLY A 145 5.97 20.44 11.62
CA GLY A 145 4.67 20.28 12.31
C GLY A 145 4.55 19.10 13.27
N ILE A 146 5.55 18.22 13.39
CA ILE A 146 5.52 17.07 14.34
C ILE A 146 6.78 16.95 15.19
N ASP A 147 7.66 17.93 15.18
CA ASP A 147 8.87 17.98 16.02
C ASP A 147 9.69 16.68 16.02
N MET A 148 9.80 16.05 14.83
CA MET A 148 10.54 14.82 14.63
C MET A 148 11.87 15.08 13.93
N ALA A 149 12.97 14.92 14.67
CA ALA A 149 14.31 14.95 14.11
C ALA A 149 14.65 13.61 13.43
N ILE A 150 14.95 13.67 12.15
CA ILE A 150 15.29 12.51 11.31
C ILE A 150 16.72 12.66 10.83
N THR A 151 17.55 11.65 11.01
CA THR A 151 18.85 11.57 10.34
C THR A 151 18.70 10.69 9.12
N ARG A 152 18.86 11.29 7.95
CA ARG A 152 18.91 10.57 6.66
C ARG A 152 20.34 10.18 6.39
N LEU A 153 20.57 8.89 6.16
CA LEU A 153 21.88 8.34 5.81
C LEU A 153 21.88 7.93 4.35
N THR A 154 22.97 8.31 3.66
CA THR A 154 23.32 7.77 2.34
C THR A 154 24.31 6.64 2.54
N VAL A 155 23.99 5.45 2.01
CA VAL A 155 24.81 4.24 2.12
C VAL A 155 26.05 4.40 1.24
N PRO A 156 27.25 4.00 1.71
CA PRO A 156 28.47 4.02 0.90
C PRO A 156 28.35 3.18 -0.37
N ASP A 157 29.00 3.62 -1.46
CA ASP A 157 29.00 2.92 -2.73
C ASP A 157 29.44 1.45 -2.60
N GLY A 158 28.81 0.57 -3.37
CA GLY A 158 29.11 -0.85 -3.38
C GLY A 158 28.53 -1.64 -2.20
N GLN A 159 27.84 -0.99 -1.24
CA GLN A 159 27.18 -1.65 -0.14
C GLN A 159 25.66 -1.74 -0.39
N SER A 160 25.08 -2.94 -0.28
CA SER A 160 23.61 -3.10 -0.36
C SER A 160 22.92 -2.53 0.88
N LEU A 161 21.70 -1.98 0.69
CA LEU A 161 20.86 -1.44 1.77
C LEU A 161 20.66 -2.43 2.90
N ALA A 162 20.41 -3.70 2.59
CA ALA A 162 20.21 -4.76 3.59
C ALA A 162 21.45 -4.96 4.49
N ARG A 163 22.65 -4.88 3.92
CA ARG A 163 23.91 -4.97 4.69
C ARG A 163 24.14 -3.70 5.50
N ALA A 164 23.87 -2.55 4.90
CA ALA A 164 24.03 -1.25 5.52
C ALA A 164 23.11 -1.10 6.75
N LEU A 165 21.84 -1.50 6.66
CA LEU A 165 20.89 -1.51 7.78
C LEU A 165 21.41 -2.31 8.98
N ARG A 166 21.94 -3.52 8.73
CA ARG A 166 22.54 -4.34 9.80
C ARG A 166 23.76 -3.67 10.44
N ASN A 167 24.59 -3.00 9.66
CA ASN A 167 25.76 -2.27 10.15
C ASN A 167 25.33 -1.04 10.97
N VAL A 168 24.39 -0.25 10.48
CA VAL A 168 23.87 0.93 11.19
C VAL A 168 23.29 0.55 12.54
N ARG A 169 22.52 -0.54 12.63
CA ARG A 169 21.98 -1.03 13.91
C ARG A 169 23.06 -1.48 14.91
N LYS A 170 24.23 -1.94 14.41
CA LYS A 170 25.39 -2.26 15.28
C LYS A 170 26.10 -0.99 15.76
N ILE A 171 26.24 0.02 14.89
CA ILE A 171 26.92 1.29 15.23
C ILE A 171 26.08 2.15 16.14
N ALA A 172 24.77 2.19 15.91
CA ALA A 172 23.80 3.02 16.63
C ALA A 172 22.67 2.17 17.27
N PRO A 173 22.98 1.29 18.24
CA PRO A 173 22.01 0.31 18.77
C PRO A 173 20.85 0.95 19.55
N LYS A 174 21.00 2.20 20.00
CA LYS A 174 19.94 2.97 20.69
C LYS A 174 19.01 3.71 19.73
N ALA A 175 19.44 3.89 18.47
CA ALA A 175 18.64 4.55 17.44
C ALA A 175 17.71 3.56 16.75
N GLN A 176 16.56 4.07 16.27
CA GLN A 176 15.68 3.30 15.40
C GLN A 176 16.09 3.52 13.95
N ALA A 177 16.55 2.45 13.29
CA ALA A 177 16.98 2.46 11.89
C ALA A 177 16.01 1.70 11.00
N SER A 178 15.54 2.33 9.94
CA SER A 178 14.69 1.75 8.90
C SER A 178 15.18 2.11 7.50
N ALA A 179 14.82 1.30 6.52
CA ALA A 179 14.87 1.71 5.13
C ALA A 179 13.83 2.79 4.84
N ASP A 180 14.01 3.54 3.77
CA ASP A 180 12.97 4.39 3.21
C ASP A 180 12.05 3.54 2.32
N ASN A 181 11.17 2.74 2.98
CA ASN A 181 10.30 1.77 2.33
C ASN A 181 9.24 2.43 1.45
N LEU A 182 8.84 1.75 0.37
CA LEU A 182 7.83 2.22 -0.55
C LEU A 182 6.44 1.72 -0.17
N TYR A 183 5.46 2.61 -0.31
CA TYR A 183 4.03 2.36 -0.11
C TYR A 183 3.31 2.56 -1.44
N PHE A 184 2.36 1.69 -1.74
CA PHE A 184 1.68 1.65 -3.02
C PHE A 184 0.20 1.98 -2.87
N PRO A 185 -0.44 2.59 -3.88
CA PRO A 185 -1.90 2.76 -3.89
C PRO A 185 -2.59 1.42 -3.71
N SER A 186 -3.63 1.39 -2.88
CA SER A 186 -4.39 0.17 -2.59
C SER A 186 -5.71 0.11 -3.36
N GLY A 187 -5.66 0.27 -4.68
CA GLY A 187 -6.82 0.21 -5.56
C GLY A 187 -6.44 0.47 -7.01
N ALA A 188 -7.33 0.10 -7.92
CA ALA A 188 -7.23 0.44 -9.34
C ALA A 188 -8.23 1.55 -9.67
N ALA A 189 -7.75 2.62 -10.28
CA ALA A 189 -8.56 3.62 -10.97
C ALA A 189 -8.17 3.59 -12.46
N ALA A 190 -9.10 3.93 -13.34
CA ALA A 190 -8.81 3.98 -14.77
C ALA A 190 -7.76 5.05 -15.08
N GLU A 191 -6.79 4.69 -15.93
CA GLU A 191 -5.74 5.61 -16.36
C GLU A 191 -6.34 6.79 -17.14
N GLY A 192 -5.94 8.01 -16.77
CA GLY A 192 -6.31 9.23 -17.47
C GLY A 192 -5.14 9.83 -18.27
N ARG A 193 -5.44 10.72 -19.18
CA ARG A 193 -4.45 11.59 -19.81
C ARG A 193 -3.91 12.58 -18.77
N SER A 194 -2.73 13.17 -19.02
CA SER A 194 -2.21 14.27 -18.20
C SER A 194 -3.31 15.36 -18.03
N ALA A 195 -3.69 15.61 -16.79
CA ALA A 195 -4.76 16.55 -16.45
C ALA A 195 -4.21 17.75 -15.67
N THR A 196 -4.92 18.87 -15.77
CA THR A 196 -4.63 20.06 -14.97
C THR A 196 -4.89 19.77 -13.49
N LEU A 197 -4.00 20.20 -12.60
CA LEU A 197 -4.21 20.10 -11.16
C LEU A 197 -5.44 20.89 -10.72
N ALA A 198 -6.15 20.38 -9.72
CA ALA A 198 -7.20 21.13 -9.04
C ALA A 198 -6.64 22.44 -8.48
N GLY A 199 -7.46 23.48 -8.49
CA GLY A 199 -7.05 24.86 -8.22
C GLY A 199 -6.31 25.03 -6.90
N HIS A 200 -5.37 25.95 -6.91
CA HIS A 200 -4.55 26.34 -5.76
C HIS A 200 -5.35 27.35 -4.93
N GLY A 201 -5.77 26.94 -3.75
CA GLY A 201 -6.39 27.83 -2.77
C GLY A 201 -5.76 27.54 -1.40
N SER A 202 -5.58 28.59 -0.57
CA SER A 202 -5.24 28.37 0.83
C SER A 202 -6.45 27.78 1.54
N VAL A 203 -6.23 26.66 2.22
CA VAL A 203 -7.25 25.93 2.98
C VAL A 203 -7.12 26.25 4.46
N GLY A 204 -8.22 26.58 5.11
CA GLY A 204 -8.26 26.85 6.54
C GLY A 204 -8.04 25.59 7.39
N ARG A 205 -7.87 25.81 8.70
CA ARG A 205 -7.78 24.70 9.68
C ARG A 205 -9.05 23.85 9.68
N GLY A 206 -8.91 22.58 10.00
CA GLY A 206 -10.04 21.66 10.09
C GLY A 206 -10.41 20.98 8.76
N ALA A 207 -9.60 21.14 7.72
CA ALA A 207 -9.78 20.45 6.43
C ALA A 207 -9.57 18.94 6.53
N ALA A 208 -10.04 18.21 5.51
CA ALA A 208 -9.66 16.82 5.33
C ALA A 208 -8.32 16.74 4.60
N GLY A 209 -7.44 15.85 5.07
CA GLY A 209 -6.17 15.53 4.44
C GLY A 209 -6.26 14.29 3.57
N LEU A 210 -5.51 14.29 2.47
CA LEU A 210 -5.30 13.14 1.59
C LEU A 210 -3.82 12.98 1.32
N ILE A 211 -3.25 11.82 1.67
CA ILE A 211 -1.90 11.40 1.28
C ILE A 211 -2.05 10.35 0.18
N ASP A 212 -1.68 10.75 -1.06
CA ASP A 212 -1.89 9.97 -2.28
C ASP A 212 -1.02 10.54 -3.43
N GLY A 213 -1.43 10.41 -4.68
CA GLY A 213 -1.00 11.26 -5.77
C GLY A 213 -1.77 12.59 -5.80
N GLY A 214 -1.38 13.51 -6.68
CA GLY A 214 -2.09 14.77 -6.84
C GLY A 214 -3.50 14.60 -7.41
N VAL A 215 -4.31 15.64 -7.31
CA VAL A 215 -5.73 15.65 -7.66
C VAL A 215 -5.96 16.53 -8.88
N ALA A 216 -6.64 15.99 -9.90
CA ALA A 216 -7.01 16.72 -11.10
C ALA A 216 -8.13 17.73 -10.84
N ALA A 217 -8.17 18.80 -11.63
CA ALA A 217 -9.33 19.69 -11.71
C ALA A 217 -10.56 18.90 -12.18
N HIS A 218 -11.64 18.93 -11.40
CA HIS A 218 -12.83 18.15 -11.69
C HIS A 218 -14.08 18.89 -11.22
N PRO A 219 -15.20 18.87 -12.01
CA PRO A 219 -16.43 19.59 -11.65
C PRO A 219 -17.02 19.17 -10.29
N ALA A 220 -16.86 17.92 -9.88
CA ALA A 220 -17.28 17.44 -8.56
C ALA A 220 -16.41 17.94 -7.40
N LEU A 221 -15.23 18.46 -7.66
CA LEU A 221 -14.26 18.95 -6.68
C LEU A 221 -14.21 20.48 -6.67
N ALA A 222 -15.37 21.11 -6.46
CA ALA A 222 -15.54 22.56 -6.45
C ALA A 222 -15.11 23.22 -5.11
N GLY A 223 -14.82 22.44 -4.08
CA GLY A 223 -14.30 22.93 -2.79
C GLY A 223 -12.87 23.44 -2.90
N ALA A 224 -12.41 24.18 -1.89
CA ALA A 224 -11.02 24.62 -1.81
C ALA A 224 -10.07 23.43 -1.68
N ILE A 225 -9.06 23.37 -2.54
CA ILE A 225 -8.05 22.33 -2.55
C ILE A 225 -6.66 22.98 -2.53
N GLU A 226 -5.87 22.66 -1.52
CA GLU A 226 -4.47 23.02 -1.42
C GLU A 226 -3.63 21.76 -1.62
N GLN A 227 -2.73 21.77 -2.61
CA GLN A 227 -1.88 20.63 -2.94
C GLN A 227 -0.41 20.95 -2.73
N ARG A 228 0.34 19.99 -2.18
CA ARG A 228 1.79 20.08 -2.00
C ARG A 228 2.46 18.77 -2.40
N GLY A 229 3.57 18.87 -3.16
CA GLY A 229 4.42 17.74 -3.50
C GLY A 229 5.49 17.46 -2.45
N PHE A 230 5.81 16.18 -2.27
CA PHE A 230 6.79 15.70 -1.30
C PHE A 230 7.94 14.90 -1.92
N VAL A 231 7.91 14.72 -3.23
CA VAL A 231 8.92 14.06 -4.06
C VAL A 231 9.16 14.85 -5.34
N ALA A 232 10.12 14.42 -6.15
CA ALA A 232 10.41 15.05 -7.44
C ALA A 232 9.18 15.01 -8.36
N GLY A 233 8.95 16.10 -9.14
CA GLY A 233 7.85 16.21 -10.07
C GLY A 233 6.45 16.36 -9.47
N ALA A 234 6.32 16.33 -8.13
CA ALA A 234 5.06 16.54 -7.43
C ALA A 234 4.79 18.04 -7.14
N PRO A 235 3.51 18.52 -7.08
CA PRO A 235 2.30 17.72 -7.26
C PRO A 235 1.95 17.47 -8.74
N ARG A 236 1.44 16.27 -9.01
CA ARG A 236 0.97 15.85 -10.33
C ARG A 236 -0.36 15.10 -10.21
N ALA A 237 -1.32 15.45 -11.06
CA ALA A 237 -2.64 14.80 -11.05
C ALA A 237 -2.53 13.29 -11.29
N SER A 238 -3.21 12.51 -10.48
CA SER A 238 -3.32 11.05 -10.58
C SER A 238 -4.77 10.61 -10.61
N ALA A 239 -5.05 9.54 -11.32
CA ALA A 239 -6.40 8.96 -11.37
C ALA A 239 -6.85 8.49 -9.98
N HIS A 240 -5.95 7.82 -9.25
CA HIS A 240 -6.23 7.31 -7.91
C HIS A 240 -6.48 8.44 -6.91
N GLY A 241 -5.60 9.44 -6.82
CA GLY A 241 -5.77 10.59 -5.94
C GLY A 241 -7.05 11.39 -6.24
N THR A 242 -7.39 11.60 -7.53
CA THR A 242 -8.62 12.29 -7.96
C THR A 242 -9.87 11.52 -7.52
N ALA A 243 -9.90 10.21 -7.75
CA ALA A 243 -10.99 9.35 -7.33
C ALA A 243 -11.19 9.37 -5.82
N VAL A 244 -10.10 9.19 -5.04
CA VAL A 244 -10.14 9.20 -3.57
C VAL A 244 -10.60 10.56 -3.03
N ALA A 245 -10.07 11.67 -3.57
CA ALA A 245 -10.49 13.02 -3.18
C ALA A 245 -12.00 13.25 -3.41
N SER A 246 -12.54 12.75 -4.52
CA SER A 246 -13.96 12.88 -4.83
C SER A 246 -14.86 12.11 -3.86
N LEU A 247 -14.40 10.99 -3.33
CA LEU A 247 -15.13 10.20 -2.34
C LEU A 247 -15.09 10.83 -0.94
N ILE A 248 -14.13 11.70 -0.65
CA ILE A 248 -14.13 12.53 0.57
C ILE A 248 -15.09 13.70 0.39
N GLY A 249 -14.79 14.61 -0.54
CA GLY A 249 -15.35 15.96 -0.62
C GLY A 249 -16.14 16.28 -1.88
N GLY A 250 -16.32 15.33 -2.79
CA GLY A 250 -17.01 15.53 -4.06
C GLY A 250 -18.46 15.95 -3.89
N SER A 251 -18.99 16.65 -4.90
CA SER A 251 -20.37 17.15 -4.97
C SER A 251 -20.97 16.93 -6.36
N GLY A 252 -22.26 17.13 -6.50
CA GLY A 252 -22.95 16.95 -7.77
C GLY A 252 -23.04 15.47 -8.19
N ARG A 253 -22.54 15.15 -9.40
CA ARG A 253 -22.63 13.79 -9.97
C ARG A 253 -21.74 12.73 -9.26
N VAL A 254 -20.71 13.16 -8.54
CA VAL A 254 -19.89 12.30 -7.68
C VAL A 254 -19.92 12.89 -6.27
N LYS A 255 -20.84 12.39 -5.46
CA LYS A 255 -21.06 12.90 -4.11
C LYS A 255 -20.18 12.13 -3.12
N GLY A 256 -19.22 12.83 -2.51
CA GLY A 256 -18.40 12.30 -1.42
C GLY A 256 -19.18 12.16 -0.11
N ALA A 257 -18.56 11.55 0.88
CA ALA A 257 -19.16 11.38 2.20
C ALA A 257 -19.22 12.68 3.02
N ALA A 258 -18.47 13.73 2.63
CA ALA A 258 -18.48 15.09 3.20
C ALA A 258 -18.44 16.13 2.07
N PRO A 259 -19.54 16.32 1.31
CA PRO A 259 -19.55 17.18 0.12
C PRO A 259 -19.09 18.60 0.41
N GLY A 260 -18.22 19.15 -0.46
CA GLY A 260 -17.70 20.50 -0.35
C GLY A 260 -16.64 20.72 0.74
N THR A 261 -16.23 19.66 1.45
CA THR A 261 -15.16 19.76 2.45
C THR A 261 -13.85 20.23 1.81
N PRO A 262 -13.18 21.26 2.38
CA PRO A 262 -11.84 21.66 1.93
C PRO A 262 -10.82 20.54 2.09
N LEU A 263 -9.92 20.39 1.09
CA LEU A 263 -8.94 19.31 1.05
C LEU A 263 -7.51 19.85 1.11
N LEU A 264 -6.69 19.23 1.95
CA LEU A 264 -5.22 19.29 1.90
C LEU A 264 -4.73 18.02 1.21
N VAL A 265 -4.05 18.14 0.08
CA VAL A 265 -3.57 17.01 -0.72
C VAL A 265 -2.06 16.98 -0.69
N ALA A 266 -1.49 15.89 -0.21
CA ALA A 266 -0.06 15.61 -0.24
C ALA A 266 0.23 14.59 -1.33
N ASP A 267 0.84 15.04 -2.42
CA ASP A 267 1.33 14.14 -3.46
C ASP A 267 2.70 13.59 -3.06
N VAL A 268 2.73 12.29 -2.78
CA VAL A 268 3.92 11.55 -2.39
C VAL A 268 4.53 10.72 -3.52
N TYR A 269 3.96 10.81 -4.73
CA TYR A 269 4.42 10.05 -5.90
C TYR A 269 5.12 10.91 -6.95
N GLY A 270 4.49 11.99 -7.40
CA GLY A 270 5.02 12.85 -8.46
C GLY A 270 5.46 12.07 -9.71
N ASP A 271 6.68 12.33 -10.17
CA ASP A 271 7.37 11.60 -11.25
C ASP A 271 8.48 10.67 -10.71
N ASP A 272 8.56 10.45 -9.41
CA ASP A 272 9.63 9.68 -8.77
C ASP A 272 9.31 8.17 -8.79
N PRO A 273 10.13 7.32 -9.46
CA PRO A 273 9.94 5.87 -9.47
C PRO A 273 9.94 5.24 -8.07
N ALA A 274 10.66 5.87 -7.12
CA ALA A 274 10.66 5.51 -5.71
C ALA A 274 9.70 6.41 -4.90
N GLY A 275 8.65 6.94 -5.52
CA GLY A 275 7.56 7.67 -4.87
C GLY A 275 6.78 6.81 -3.88
N GLY A 276 6.00 7.46 -3.02
CA GLY A 276 5.29 6.76 -1.93
C GLY A 276 6.22 6.31 -0.81
N SER A 277 7.41 6.89 -0.69
CA SER A 277 8.39 6.49 0.33
C SER A 277 7.94 6.87 1.75
N SER A 278 8.39 6.10 2.75
CA SER A 278 8.08 6.37 4.17
C SER A 278 8.48 7.78 4.59
N PHE A 279 9.59 8.29 4.07
CA PHE A 279 10.05 9.65 4.35
C PHE A 279 9.12 10.72 3.76
N ALA A 280 8.64 10.53 2.53
CA ALA A 280 7.67 11.43 1.90
C ALA A 280 6.35 11.45 2.68
N ILE A 281 5.85 10.28 3.11
CA ILE A 281 4.62 10.16 3.90
C ILE A 281 4.77 10.84 5.27
N VAL A 282 5.90 10.68 5.96
CA VAL A 282 6.17 11.33 7.25
C VAL A 282 6.19 12.84 7.12
N ARG A 283 6.83 13.39 6.08
CA ARG A 283 6.82 14.84 5.80
C ARG A 283 5.42 15.35 5.46
N ALA A 284 4.64 14.56 4.70
CA ALA A 284 3.26 14.87 4.39
C ALA A 284 2.38 14.92 5.65
N LEU A 285 2.51 13.93 6.53
CA LEU A 285 1.82 13.90 7.83
C LEU A 285 2.15 15.12 8.70
N GLY A 286 3.43 15.50 8.76
CA GLY A 286 3.86 16.67 9.48
C GLY A 286 3.24 17.96 8.93
N TRP A 287 3.29 18.15 7.60
CA TRP A 287 2.65 19.28 6.94
C TRP A 287 1.14 19.34 7.21
N MET A 288 0.44 18.22 7.14
CA MET A 288 -0.98 18.17 7.44
C MET A 288 -1.29 18.53 8.89
N ALA A 289 -0.46 18.08 9.83
CA ALA A 289 -0.58 18.49 11.24
C ALA A 289 -0.34 19.99 11.42
N ALA A 290 0.67 20.56 10.77
CA ALA A 290 0.97 22.00 10.78
C ALA A 290 -0.19 22.83 10.19
N ARG A 291 -0.82 22.34 9.11
CA ARG A 291 -2.00 22.95 8.48
C ARG A 291 -3.28 22.77 9.30
N GLY A 292 -3.25 21.93 10.36
CA GLY A 292 -4.40 21.67 11.23
C GLY A 292 -5.48 20.83 10.55
N ALA A 293 -5.08 19.83 9.76
CA ALA A 293 -6.01 18.82 9.24
C ALA A 293 -6.76 18.14 10.38
N LYS A 294 -8.06 17.90 10.21
CA LYS A 294 -8.91 17.21 11.20
C LYS A 294 -8.84 15.69 11.06
N VAL A 295 -8.93 15.21 9.83
CA VAL A 295 -8.89 13.79 9.46
C VAL A 295 -7.95 13.66 8.28
N VAL A 296 -7.06 12.68 8.26
CA VAL A 296 -6.18 12.38 7.13
C VAL A 296 -6.46 10.98 6.62
N THR A 297 -6.75 10.88 5.34
CA THR A 297 -6.89 9.61 4.62
C THR A 297 -5.54 9.21 4.03
N ILE A 298 -5.16 7.94 4.27
CA ILE A 298 -3.95 7.33 3.70
C ILE A 298 -4.41 6.10 2.92
N SER A 299 -4.55 6.25 1.60
CA SER A 299 -5.02 5.16 0.71
C SER A 299 -3.86 4.36 0.10
N LEU A 300 -2.79 4.22 0.86
CA LEU A 300 -1.53 3.57 0.51
C LEU A 300 -1.22 2.45 1.47
N VAL A 301 -0.50 1.43 1.00
CA VAL A 301 -0.08 0.29 1.81
C VAL A 301 1.38 -0.08 1.57
N GLY A 302 2.04 -0.47 2.64
CA GLY A 302 3.43 -0.90 2.63
C GLY A 302 3.77 -1.71 3.88
N PRO A 303 5.06 -1.96 4.11
CA PRO A 303 5.53 -2.71 5.27
C PRO A 303 5.49 -1.89 6.57
N ASP A 304 5.66 -2.57 7.70
CA ASP A 304 5.93 -1.90 8.97
C ASP A 304 7.23 -1.09 8.92
N ASN A 305 7.14 0.18 9.35
CA ASN A 305 8.28 1.10 9.35
C ASN A 305 8.28 1.93 10.65
N PRO A 306 9.32 1.84 11.49
CA PRO A 306 9.36 2.50 12.79
C PRO A 306 9.33 4.03 12.70
N LEU A 307 9.88 4.63 11.63
CA LEU A 307 9.80 6.08 11.41
C LEU A 307 8.36 6.52 11.20
N LEU A 308 7.62 5.81 10.32
CA LEU A 308 6.21 6.08 10.06
C LEU A 308 5.35 5.86 11.31
N ALA A 309 5.61 4.78 12.06
CA ALA A 309 4.93 4.52 13.33
C ALA A 309 5.13 5.67 14.34
N GLY A 310 6.35 6.21 14.42
CA GLY A 310 6.68 7.38 15.25
C GLY A 310 5.91 8.62 14.83
N ALA A 311 5.90 8.94 13.55
CA ALA A 311 5.18 10.10 13.00
C ALA A 311 3.67 10.01 13.24
N ILE A 312 3.08 8.82 13.06
CA ILE A 312 1.65 8.56 13.31
C ILE A 312 1.29 8.87 14.77
N ARG A 313 2.10 8.43 15.74
CA ARG A 313 1.86 8.77 17.16
C ARG A 313 1.87 10.27 17.39
N LEU A 314 2.90 10.97 16.91
CA LEU A 314 3.03 12.44 17.08
C LEU A 314 1.87 13.21 16.44
N VAL A 315 1.40 12.77 15.26
CA VAL A 315 0.25 13.38 14.57
C VAL A 315 -1.05 13.13 15.33
N ARG A 316 -1.22 11.93 15.89
CA ARG A 316 -2.37 11.60 16.74
C ARG A 316 -2.39 12.42 18.03
N ASP A 317 -1.21 12.64 18.67
CA ASP A 317 -1.07 13.46 19.86
C ASP A 317 -1.44 14.94 19.60
N LYS A 318 -1.31 15.40 18.35
CA LYS A 318 -1.81 16.72 17.90
C LYS A 318 -3.31 16.72 17.57
N GLY A 319 -4.04 15.63 17.81
CA GLY A 319 -5.50 15.52 17.64
C GLY A 319 -5.96 15.19 16.22
N VAL A 320 -5.07 14.89 15.28
CA VAL A 320 -5.44 14.50 13.91
C VAL A 320 -5.90 13.05 13.89
N MET A 321 -7.06 12.77 13.34
CA MET A 321 -7.53 11.40 13.10
C MET A 321 -6.93 10.86 11.81
N LEU A 322 -6.49 9.60 11.85
CA LEU A 322 -5.89 8.92 10.68
C LEU A 322 -6.77 7.75 10.26
N VAL A 323 -7.10 7.68 8.99
CA VAL A 323 -7.90 6.61 8.37
C VAL A 323 -7.09 5.99 7.26
N ALA A 324 -6.96 4.65 7.26
CA ALA A 324 -6.21 3.96 6.22
C ALA A 324 -6.90 2.71 5.69
N ALA A 325 -6.67 2.41 4.43
CA ALA A 325 -7.13 1.21 3.76
C ALA A 325 -6.29 -0.02 4.17
N VAL A 326 -6.94 -1.18 4.31
CA VAL A 326 -6.24 -2.44 4.67
C VAL A 326 -5.48 -3.08 3.49
N GLY A 327 -5.57 -2.51 2.27
CA GLY A 327 -4.88 -3.01 1.09
C GLY A 327 -5.66 -4.05 0.29
N ASN A 328 -5.06 -4.50 -0.82
CA ASN A 328 -5.70 -5.41 -1.79
C ASN A 328 -4.81 -6.61 -2.17
N ASP A 329 -3.81 -6.92 -1.38
CA ASP A 329 -2.93 -8.09 -1.61
C ASP A 329 -3.52 -9.40 -1.05
N GLY A 330 -4.78 -9.35 -0.58
CA GLY A 330 -5.53 -10.48 -0.08
C GLY A 330 -5.31 -10.80 1.41
N PRO A 331 -6.18 -11.66 1.98
CA PRO A 331 -6.16 -11.96 3.41
C PRO A 331 -4.96 -12.83 3.84
N ALA A 332 -4.24 -13.44 2.90
CA ALA A 332 -3.03 -14.22 3.16
C ALA A 332 -1.75 -13.37 3.15
N ALA A 333 -1.81 -12.12 2.68
CA ALA A 333 -0.67 -11.21 2.68
C ALA A 333 -0.24 -10.82 4.12
N PRO A 334 1.02 -10.37 4.32
CA PRO A 334 1.44 -9.76 5.57
C PRO A 334 0.52 -8.59 5.97
N PRO A 335 0.42 -8.26 7.28
CA PRO A 335 -0.34 -7.09 7.71
C PRO A 335 0.12 -5.82 7.00
N ALA A 336 -0.82 -5.07 6.44
CA ALA A 336 -0.55 -3.84 5.72
C ALA A 336 -0.49 -2.63 6.66
N TYR A 337 0.47 -1.76 6.43
CA TYR A 337 0.63 -0.49 7.15
C TYR A 337 0.39 0.69 6.20
N PRO A 338 -0.16 1.81 6.70
CA PRO A 338 -0.32 2.19 8.11
C PRO A 338 -1.58 1.64 8.81
N ALA A 339 -2.49 0.95 8.12
CA ALA A 339 -3.74 0.46 8.71
C ALA A 339 -3.55 -0.42 9.95
N SER A 340 -2.43 -1.15 10.05
CA SER A 340 -2.12 -2.01 11.21
C SER A 340 -1.60 -1.29 12.45
N TYR A 341 -1.31 0.02 12.38
CA TYR A 341 -0.92 0.76 13.58
C TYR A 341 -2.13 1.05 14.48
N PRO A 342 -2.02 0.85 15.81
CA PRO A 342 -3.17 1.00 16.74
C PRO A 342 -3.82 2.39 16.74
N GLN A 343 -3.08 3.42 16.31
CA GLN A 343 -3.55 4.81 16.25
C GLN A 343 -4.32 5.14 14.97
N VAL A 344 -4.40 4.20 14.02
CA VAL A 344 -5.01 4.39 12.71
C VAL A 344 -6.34 3.66 12.66
N ILE A 345 -7.35 4.30 12.12
CA ILE A 345 -8.66 3.71 11.85
C ILE A 345 -8.54 2.88 10.58
N ALA A 346 -8.58 1.56 10.73
CA ALA A 346 -8.40 0.60 9.64
C ALA A 346 -9.73 0.32 8.93
N VAL A 347 -9.76 0.50 7.61
CA VAL A 347 -10.99 0.36 6.81
C VAL A 347 -10.81 -0.71 5.74
N THR A 348 -11.74 -1.66 5.73
CA THR A 348 -11.88 -2.67 4.66
C THR A 348 -12.97 -2.30 3.67
N GLY A 349 -12.97 -2.95 2.50
CA GLY A 349 -13.94 -2.71 1.43
C GLY A 349 -15.02 -3.78 1.32
N VAL A 350 -16.24 -3.36 0.94
CA VAL A 350 -17.35 -4.26 0.57
C VAL A 350 -17.87 -3.97 -0.83
N ASP A 351 -18.42 -5.01 -1.48
CA ASP A 351 -19.09 -4.93 -2.78
C ASP A 351 -20.54 -4.42 -2.68
N GLY A 352 -21.26 -4.34 -3.81
CA GLY A 352 -22.67 -3.92 -3.90
C GLY A 352 -23.64 -4.85 -3.16
N ARG A 353 -23.20 -6.03 -2.75
CA ARG A 353 -23.98 -6.99 -1.94
C ARG A 353 -23.53 -7.02 -0.50
N SER A 354 -22.78 -6.02 -0.06
CA SER A 354 -22.22 -5.91 1.29
C SER A 354 -21.33 -7.10 1.69
N ARG A 355 -20.65 -7.75 0.73
CA ARG A 355 -19.66 -8.80 0.97
C ARG A 355 -18.28 -8.15 1.01
N LEU A 356 -17.40 -8.64 1.90
CA LEU A 356 -15.99 -8.23 1.89
C LEU A 356 -15.37 -8.48 0.50
N LEU A 357 -14.57 -7.53 0.04
CA LEU A 357 -13.82 -7.73 -1.20
C LEU A 357 -12.87 -8.92 -1.03
N PRO A 358 -12.88 -9.89 -1.95
CA PRO A 358 -12.02 -11.07 -1.83
C PRO A 358 -10.53 -10.73 -1.85
N GLU A 359 -10.16 -9.63 -2.49
CA GLU A 359 -8.80 -9.09 -2.51
C GLU A 359 -8.45 -8.23 -1.29
N ALA A 360 -9.42 -7.89 -0.42
CA ALA A 360 -9.14 -7.08 0.75
C ALA A 360 -7.97 -7.65 1.55
N GLY A 361 -7.00 -6.79 1.85
CA GLY A 361 -5.78 -7.13 2.57
C GLY A 361 -6.03 -7.40 4.04
N ARG A 362 -4.96 -7.70 4.75
CA ARG A 362 -4.96 -7.95 6.18
C ARG A 362 -4.37 -6.76 6.93
N ALA A 363 -5.03 -6.34 7.99
CA ALA A 363 -4.47 -5.45 9.01
C ALA A 363 -4.50 -6.14 10.37
N ALA A 364 -3.76 -5.61 11.35
CA ALA A 364 -3.74 -6.12 12.72
C ALA A 364 -5.13 -6.01 13.37
N HIS A 365 -5.93 -5.05 12.93
CA HIS A 365 -7.34 -4.84 13.29
C HIS A 365 -8.10 -4.26 12.10
N VAL A 366 -9.42 -4.31 12.18
CA VAL A 366 -10.33 -3.60 11.27
C VAL A 366 -11.33 -2.86 12.14
N ASP A 367 -11.48 -1.55 11.94
CA ASP A 367 -12.47 -0.75 12.68
C ASP A 367 -13.81 -0.71 11.95
N PHE A 368 -13.78 -0.51 10.63
CA PHE A 368 -14.99 -0.38 9.82
C PHE A 368 -14.83 -1.03 8.44
N ALA A 369 -15.97 -1.35 7.85
CA ALA A 369 -16.11 -1.63 6.43
C ALA A 369 -16.87 -0.48 5.76
N ALA A 370 -16.59 -0.22 4.47
CA ALA A 370 -17.35 0.72 3.67
C ALA A 370 -17.35 0.27 2.18
N PRO A 371 -18.22 0.82 1.33
CA PRO A 371 -18.19 0.54 -0.10
C PRO A 371 -16.80 0.70 -0.71
N GLY A 372 -16.29 -0.35 -1.34
CA GLY A 372 -15.00 -0.37 -2.03
C GLY A 372 -15.11 -0.94 -3.45
N ALA A 373 -16.31 -1.33 -3.89
CA ALA A 373 -16.59 -1.77 -5.26
C ALA A 373 -18.05 -1.51 -5.62
N ASP A 374 -18.38 -1.73 -6.90
CA ASP A 374 -19.70 -1.42 -7.46
C ASP A 374 -20.11 0.03 -7.15
N MET A 375 -19.19 0.94 -7.42
CA MET A 375 -19.36 2.36 -7.16
C MET A 375 -18.58 3.19 -8.17
N MET A 376 -18.96 4.47 -8.30
CA MET A 376 -18.33 5.43 -9.19
C MET A 376 -17.57 6.48 -8.38
N ALA A 377 -16.42 6.94 -8.94
CA ALA A 377 -15.66 8.07 -8.44
C ALA A 377 -15.28 9.00 -9.60
N ALA A 378 -14.76 10.18 -9.31
CA ALA A 378 -14.28 11.11 -10.33
C ALA A 378 -13.10 10.51 -11.10
N ASP A 379 -13.13 10.66 -12.42
CA ASP A 379 -11.98 10.40 -13.30
C ASP A 379 -11.13 11.67 -13.48
N MET A 380 -10.02 11.57 -14.21
CA MET A 380 -9.14 12.71 -14.50
C MET A 380 -9.66 13.64 -15.63
N ASN A 381 -10.74 13.27 -16.32
CA ASN A 381 -11.21 13.95 -17.52
C ASN A 381 -12.52 14.72 -17.29
N GLY A 382 -12.94 14.87 -16.02
CA GLY A 382 -14.17 15.57 -15.65
C GLY A 382 -15.42 14.68 -15.67
N GLY A 383 -15.26 13.39 -15.87
CA GLY A 383 -16.29 12.37 -15.84
C GLY A 383 -16.29 11.54 -14.56
N ARG A 384 -16.73 10.29 -14.66
CA ARG A 384 -16.71 9.32 -13.56
C ARG A 384 -16.45 7.92 -14.08
N ASP A 385 -15.69 7.15 -13.31
CA ASP A 385 -15.36 5.76 -13.62
C ASP A 385 -15.68 4.82 -12.46
N LYS A 386 -15.84 3.54 -12.80
CA LYS A 386 -15.97 2.49 -11.80
C LYS A 386 -14.65 2.33 -11.06
N VAL A 387 -14.74 2.23 -9.75
CA VAL A 387 -13.59 2.00 -8.88
C VAL A 387 -13.75 0.72 -8.06
N ARG A 388 -12.62 0.08 -7.75
CA ARG A 388 -12.58 -1.10 -6.91
C ARG A 388 -11.30 -1.16 -6.09
N GLY A 389 -11.45 -1.38 -4.80
CA GLY A 389 -10.37 -1.53 -3.82
C GLY A 389 -10.70 -0.90 -2.48
N THR A 390 -9.97 -1.31 -1.45
CA THR A 390 -10.14 -0.78 -0.09
C THR A 390 -9.76 0.69 0.03
N SER A 391 -8.92 1.21 -0.87
CA SER A 391 -8.55 2.63 -0.94
C SER A 391 -9.73 3.55 -1.24
N PHE A 392 -10.81 3.02 -1.81
CA PHE A 392 -12.05 3.79 -2.06
C PHE A 392 -13.05 3.67 -0.90
N ALA A 393 -12.86 2.73 0.01
CA ALA A 393 -13.65 2.60 1.24
C ALA A 393 -13.16 3.56 2.34
N ALA A 394 -11.86 3.71 2.50
CA ALA A 394 -11.26 4.57 3.53
C ALA A 394 -11.72 6.04 3.45
N PRO A 395 -11.77 6.71 2.27
CA PRO A 395 -12.24 8.10 2.15
C PRO A 395 -13.69 8.31 2.57
N LEU A 396 -14.55 7.31 2.42
CA LEU A 396 -15.94 7.39 2.86
C LEU A 396 -16.03 7.45 4.40
N VAL A 397 -15.23 6.67 5.10
CA VAL A 397 -15.14 6.72 6.57
C VAL A 397 -14.53 8.05 7.03
N ALA A 398 -13.47 8.51 6.36
CA ALA A 398 -12.88 9.81 6.64
C ALA A 398 -13.88 10.96 6.45
N GLY A 399 -14.65 10.97 5.38
CA GLY A 399 -15.71 11.95 5.14
C GLY A 399 -16.78 11.92 6.24
N ARG A 400 -17.19 10.73 6.72
CA ARG A 400 -18.15 10.62 7.86
C ARG A 400 -17.59 11.24 9.15
N LEU A 401 -16.28 11.10 9.40
CA LEU A 401 -15.60 11.79 10.51
C LEU A 401 -15.57 13.31 10.33
N MET A 402 -15.44 13.80 9.09
CA MET A 402 -15.46 15.23 8.79
C MET A 402 -16.80 15.89 9.08
N THR A 403 -17.91 15.20 8.84
CA THR A 403 -19.28 15.70 9.09
C THR A 403 -19.69 15.76 10.56
N GLY A 404 -18.72 15.77 11.47
CA GLY A 404 -18.96 15.88 12.93
C GLY A 404 -19.05 14.55 13.66
N GLY A 405 -18.76 13.43 12.95
CA GLY A 405 -18.74 12.10 13.57
C GLY A 405 -17.55 11.92 14.52
N THR A 406 -17.78 11.23 15.64
CA THR A 406 -16.72 10.61 16.44
C THR A 406 -16.61 9.13 16.07
N VAL A 407 -15.52 8.48 16.43
CA VAL A 407 -15.37 7.03 16.20
C VAL A 407 -16.49 6.25 16.89
N GLU A 408 -16.89 6.68 18.09
CA GLU A 408 -17.99 6.08 18.85
C GLU A 408 -19.36 6.29 18.18
N ALA A 409 -19.58 7.46 17.59
CA ALA A 409 -20.80 7.73 16.81
C ALA A 409 -20.84 6.85 15.55
N LEU A 410 -19.71 6.71 14.86
CA LEU A 410 -19.63 5.83 13.70
C LEU A 410 -19.82 4.36 14.05
N ARG A 411 -19.34 3.89 15.21
CA ARG A 411 -19.60 2.53 15.70
C ARG A 411 -21.10 2.26 15.93
N ARG A 412 -21.85 3.26 16.39
CA ARG A 412 -23.31 3.15 16.54
C ARG A 412 -24.06 3.23 15.21
N GLU A 413 -23.53 3.98 14.24
CA GLU A 413 -24.09 4.11 12.88
C GLU A 413 -23.87 2.85 12.03
N ALA A 414 -22.75 2.17 12.27
CA ALA A 414 -22.32 1.06 11.44
C ALA A 414 -23.32 -0.10 11.44
N LYS A 415 -23.75 -0.53 10.26
CA LYS A 415 -24.58 -1.72 10.12
C LYS A 415 -23.76 -2.97 10.39
N PRO A 416 -24.21 -3.87 11.29
CA PRO A 416 -23.46 -5.08 11.61
C PRO A 416 -23.09 -5.89 10.37
N GLY A 417 -21.82 -6.29 10.28
CA GLY A 417 -21.33 -7.19 9.25
C GLY A 417 -21.53 -8.66 9.62
N ARG A 418 -21.26 -9.56 8.66
CA ARG A 418 -21.46 -11.01 8.82
C ARG A 418 -20.33 -11.71 9.60
N SER A 419 -19.23 -11.04 9.86
CA SER A 419 -18.04 -11.58 10.55
C SER A 419 -17.20 -10.48 11.18
N LYS A 420 -16.21 -10.86 11.99
CA LYS A 420 -15.25 -9.92 12.59
C LYS A 420 -14.44 -9.11 11.55
N GLY A 421 -14.33 -9.59 10.32
CA GLY A 421 -13.63 -8.88 9.24
C GLY A 421 -14.27 -7.54 8.83
N TYR A 422 -15.49 -7.25 9.29
CA TYR A 422 -16.17 -5.97 9.05
C TYR A 422 -15.89 -4.92 10.15
N GLY A 423 -15.10 -5.25 11.18
CA GLY A 423 -14.95 -4.40 12.34
C GLY A 423 -16.26 -4.16 13.06
N ALA A 424 -16.56 -2.89 13.40
CA ALA A 424 -17.85 -2.50 13.99
C ALA A 424 -19.04 -2.65 13.02
N GLY A 425 -18.76 -2.69 11.69
CA GLY A 425 -19.79 -2.85 10.66
C GLY A 425 -19.56 -1.98 9.44
N ILE A 426 -20.58 -1.89 8.57
CA ILE A 426 -20.55 -1.20 7.30
C ILE A 426 -21.05 0.23 7.48
N LEU A 427 -20.21 1.20 7.09
CA LEU A 427 -20.55 2.62 7.04
C LEU A 427 -20.86 3.06 5.61
N CYS A 428 -21.66 4.12 5.47
CA CYS A 428 -21.86 4.82 4.19
C CYS A 428 -22.33 3.89 3.04
N GLU A 429 -23.16 2.88 3.34
CA GLU A 429 -23.61 1.88 2.36
C GLU A 429 -24.30 2.53 1.13
N THR A 430 -24.90 3.70 1.30
CA THR A 430 -25.59 4.46 0.27
C THR A 430 -24.67 5.41 -0.53
N CYS A 431 -23.36 5.46 -0.21
CA CYS A 431 -22.40 6.40 -0.82
C CYS A 431 -21.79 5.87 -2.13
N ARG A 432 -22.51 5.09 -2.93
CA ARG A 432 -21.93 4.38 -4.09
C ARG A 432 -21.92 5.16 -5.41
N ASN A 433 -22.67 6.26 -5.52
CA ASN A 433 -22.77 7.06 -6.75
C ASN A 433 -23.08 6.22 -8.01
N MET A 434 -24.07 5.32 -7.94
CA MET A 434 -24.37 4.38 -9.03
C MET A 434 -25.15 4.99 -10.20
N ASP A 435 -25.81 6.14 -10.03
CA ASP A 435 -26.71 6.77 -11.02
C ASP A 435 -26.06 7.92 -11.81
#